data_b336a2ea17e9d690a68872581ed24aa4
#
_entry.id   b336a2ea17e9d690a68872581ed24aa4
#
_cell.length_a   1.000
_cell.length_b   1.000
_cell.length_c   1.000
_cell.angle_alpha   90.00
_cell.angle_beta   90.00
_cell.angle_gamma   90.00
#
_symmetry.space_group_name_H-M   'P 1'
#
loop_
_entity.id
_entity.type
_entity.pdbx_description
1 polymer ?
#
loop_
_entity_poly.entity_id
_entity_poly.type
_entity_poly.pdbx_seq_one_letter_code
_entity_poly.pdbx_strand_id
1 'polypeptide(L)'
;LPEAVLHCISEIPKDEDEEQLAYLQKEVLPKAKAIVIGPGLSTDTLAKKLLDMVLEWNKSQNCPIVIDADALNLLAMRTNIDQAEYLGENVILTPHPGELGRLMNSSAKEAAKNLLSFAEELQKKFGCICVCKDARTVILTQKNRYLNLTGNSGMATGGSGDVLTGVIASLAAQGLSAERAAVLGVWLHGAAGDEAAKEKSPYSMIARDLADGLSKVLIQTSRKKV
;
A
#
# COMPACT_ATOMS: atom_id res chain seq x y z
N LEU A 1 -5.78 12.96 -14.42
CA LEU A 1 -4.48 12.51 -14.94
C LEU A 1 -4.68 12.13 -16.41
N PRO A 2 -4.14 12.89 -17.38
CA PRO A 2 -4.35 12.60 -18.81
C PRO A 2 -3.66 11.30 -19.28
N GLU A 3 -2.69 10.82 -18.52
CA GLU A 3 -1.95 9.58 -18.80
C GLU A 3 -2.64 8.33 -18.27
N ALA A 4 -3.70 8.48 -17.46
CA ALA A 4 -4.40 7.33 -16.87
C ALA A 4 -5.50 6.82 -17.80
N VAL A 5 -5.55 5.50 -17.99
CA VAL A 5 -6.71 4.84 -18.59
C VAL A 5 -7.69 4.51 -17.46
N LEU A 6 -8.92 5.04 -17.57
CA LEU A 6 -9.95 4.86 -16.56
C LEU A 6 -10.95 3.78 -17.02
N HIS A 7 -11.14 2.78 -16.18
CA HIS A 7 -12.23 1.80 -16.30
C HIS A 7 -13.20 2.05 -15.16
N CYS A 8 -14.35 2.66 -15.48
CA CYS A 8 -15.37 2.94 -14.49
C CYS A 8 -16.20 1.68 -14.26
N ILE A 9 -16.19 1.19 -13.02
CA ILE A 9 -17.16 0.22 -12.52
C ILE A 9 -18.17 1.07 -11.76
N SER A 10 -19.32 1.37 -12.39
CA SER A 10 -20.35 2.20 -11.77
C SER A 10 -21.36 1.33 -11.01
N GLU A 11 -22.27 1.98 -10.24
CA GLU A 11 -23.45 1.34 -9.63
C GLU A 11 -24.43 0.84 -10.71
N ILE A 12 -24.01 -0.14 -11.50
CA ILE A 12 -24.76 -0.73 -12.60
C ILE A 12 -25.52 -1.96 -12.07
N PRO A 13 -26.64 -2.36 -12.72
CA PRO A 13 -27.38 -3.56 -12.36
C PRO A 13 -26.49 -4.79 -12.25
N LYS A 14 -26.79 -5.67 -11.32
CA LYS A 14 -25.99 -6.83 -10.90
C LYS A 14 -25.41 -7.72 -12.03
N ASP A 15 -26.04 -7.76 -13.18
CA ASP A 15 -25.61 -8.59 -14.31
C ASP A 15 -24.41 -7.99 -15.06
N GLU A 16 -24.27 -6.65 -15.08
CA GLU A 16 -23.15 -5.97 -15.73
C GLU A 16 -21.89 -5.93 -14.85
N ASP A 17 -21.99 -6.04 -13.52
CA ASP A 17 -20.84 -6.13 -12.62
C ASP A 17 -19.99 -7.37 -12.91
N GLU A 18 -20.62 -8.50 -13.21
CA GLU A 18 -19.92 -9.76 -13.49
C GLU A 18 -19.17 -9.71 -14.82
N GLU A 19 -19.76 -9.08 -15.85
CA GLU A 19 -19.09 -8.87 -17.13
C GLU A 19 -17.87 -7.96 -16.98
N GLN A 20 -18.00 -6.88 -16.20
CA GLN A 20 -16.90 -5.95 -15.96
C GLN A 20 -15.76 -6.60 -15.14
N LEU A 21 -16.07 -7.35 -14.11
CA LEU A 21 -15.07 -8.11 -13.36
C LEU A 21 -14.37 -9.14 -14.26
N ALA A 22 -15.11 -9.86 -15.12
CA ALA A 22 -14.55 -10.79 -16.07
C ALA A 22 -13.62 -10.09 -17.10
N TYR A 23 -14.00 -8.90 -17.56
CA TYR A 23 -13.14 -8.09 -18.44
C TYR A 23 -11.85 -7.68 -17.73
N LEU A 24 -11.93 -7.15 -16.50
CA LEU A 24 -10.75 -6.79 -15.72
C LEU A 24 -9.83 -7.99 -15.54
N GLN A 25 -10.38 -9.14 -15.20
CA GLN A 25 -9.59 -10.35 -14.97
C GLN A 25 -8.89 -10.87 -16.23
N LYS A 26 -9.54 -10.80 -17.40
CA LYS A 26 -9.03 -11.37 -18.66
C LYS A 26 -8.16 -10.39 -19.44
N GLU A 27 -8.51 -9.10 -19.44
CA GLU A 27 -7.93 -8.12 -20.35
C GLU A 27 -7.02 -7.10 -19.64
N VAL A 28 -7.22 -6.82 -18.36
CA VAL A 28 -6.50 -5.78 -17.63
C VAL A 28 -5.43 -6.38 -16.72
N LEU A 29 -5.80 -7.27 -15.81
CA LEU A 29 -4.87 -7.87 -14.85
C LEU A 29 -3.66 -8.53 -15.48
N PRO A 30 -3.77 -9.30 -16.60
CA PRO A 30 -2.60 -9.94 -17.21
C PRO A 30 -1.54 -8.97 -17.73
N LYS A 31 -1.90 -7.70 -17.95
CA LYS A 31 -0.98 -6.65 -18.40
C LYS A 31 -0.34 -5.89 -17.24
N ALA A 32 -0.83 -6.07 -16.01
CA ALA A 32 -0.35 -5.37 -14.84
C ALA A 32 1.07 -5.83 -14.46
N LYS A 33 1.93 -4.87 -14.15
CA LYS A 33 3.28 -5.10 -13.59
C LYS A 33 3.32 -4.95 -12.08
N ALA A 34 2.36 -4.23 -11.52
CA ALA A 34 2.05 -4.14 -10.10
C ALA A 34 0.58 -3.70 -9.96
N ILE A 35 -0.04 -4.04 -8.85
CA ILE A 35 -1.42 -3.69 -8.55
C ILE A 35 -1.46 -2.90 -7.24
N VAL A 36 -2.27 -1.85 -7.21
CA VAL A 36 -2.69 -1.16 -5.98
C VAL A 36 -4.17 -1.41 -5.80
N ILE A 37 -4.57 -1.81 -4.61
CA ILE A 37 -5.98 -1.99 -4.27
C ILE A 37 -6.29 -1.44 -2.88
N GLY A 38 -7.39 -0.70 -2.79
CA GLY A 38 -7.91 -0.20 -1.52
C GLY A 38 -8.17 1.30 -1.41
N PRO A 39 -7.27 2.20 -1.84
CA PRO A 39 -7.55 3.63 -1.79
C PRO A 39 -8.85 3.99 -2.51
N GLY A 40 -9.84 4.54 -1.77
CA GLY A 40 -11.14 4.91 -2.31
C GLY A 40 -12.03 3.76 -2.80
N LEU A 41 -11.72 2.52 -2.41
CA LEU A 41 -12.42 1.32 -2.91
C LEU A 41 -13.81 1.14 -2.31
N SER A 42 -14.08 1.69 -1.11
CA SER A 42 -15.25 1.30 -0.29
C SER A 42 -15.10 -0.11 0.32
N THR A 43 -16.09 -0.50 1.12
CA THR A 43 -16.16 -1.84 1.75
C THR A 43 -17.45 -2.59 1.40
N ASP A 44 -18.09 -2.21 0.31
CA ASP A 44 -19.32 -2.82 -0.19
C ASP A 44 -19.08 -4.21 -0.83
N THR A 45 -20.15 -4.79 -1.34
CA THR A 45 -20.11 -6.13 -1.94
C THR A 45 -19.26 -6.18 -3.20
N LEU A 46 -19.25 -5.13 -4.02
CA LEU A 46 -18.47 -5.07 -5.25
C LEU A 46 -16.98 -4.93 -4.93
N ALA A 47 -16.62 -4.06 -3.99
CA ALA A 47 -15.26 -3.92 -3.49
C ALA A 47 -14.70 -5.24 -2.94
N LYS A 48 -15.54 -5.99 -2.20
CA LYS A 48 -15.17 -7.33 -1.71
C LYS A 48 -14.92 -8.30 -2.86
N LYS A 49 -15.84 -8.38 -3.85
CA LYS A 49 -15.68 -9.25 -5.03
C LYS A 49 -14.39 -8.91 -5.80
N LEU A 50 -14.10 -7.61 -5.97
CA LEU A 50 -12.89 -7.15 -6.66
C LEU A 50 -11.61 -7.56 -5.92
N LEU A 51 -11.58 -7.39 -4.61
CA LEU A 51 -10.44 -7.84 -3.79
C LEU A 51 -10.26 -9.36 -3.88
N ASP A 52 -11.36 -10.13 -3.77
CA ASP A 52 -11.33 -11.59 -3.88
C ASP A 52 -10.77 -12.03 -5.24
N MET A 53 -11.26 -11.42 -6.32
CA MET A 53 -10.82 -11.71 -7.68
C MET A 53 -9.31 -11.41 -7.88
N VAL A 54 -8.83 -10.27 -7.41
CA VAL A 54 -7.42 -9.88 -7.54
C VAL A 54 -6.52 -10.84 -6.76
N LEU A 55 -6.89 -11.19 -5.54
CA LEU A 55 -6.10 -12.11 -4.72
C LEU A 55 -6.09 -13.52 -5.31
N GLU A 56 -7.22 -14.03 -5.78
CA GLU A 56 -7.31 -15.35 -6.42
C GLU A 56 -6.48 -15.40 -7.71
N TRP A 57 -6.62 -14.38 -8.57
CA TRP A 57 -5.83 -14.26 -9.79
C TRP A 57 -4.33 -14.29 -9.48
N ASN A 58 -3.90 -13.59 -8.42
CA ASN A 58 -2.49 -13.45 -8.09
C ASN A 58 -1.83 -14.73 -7.57
N LYS A 59 -2.59 -15.71 -7.08
CA LYS A 59 -2.05 -17.01 -6.64
C LYS A 59 -1.21 -17.70 -7.70
N SER A 60 -1.56 -17.49 -8.98
CA SER A 60 -0.86 -18.07 -10.12
C SER A 60 0.10 -17.12 -10.83
N GLN A 61 -0.01 -15.80 -10.62
CA GLN A 61 0.72 -14.79 -11.39
C GLN A 61 1.93 -14.22 -10.67
N ASN A 62 1.91 -14.24 -9.33
CA ASN A 62 2.98 -13.70 -8.51
C ASN A 62 3.28 -12.21 -8.78
N CYS A 63 2.28 -11.43 -9.19
CA CYS A 63 2.38 -10.00 -9.45
C CYS A 63 2.50 -9.25 -8.11
N PRO A 64 3.35 -8.23 -7.97
CA PRO A 64 3.37 -7.39 -6.78
C PRO A 64 2.03 -6.69 -6.55
N ILE A 65 1.45 -6.85 -5.35
CA ILE A 65 0.21 -6.18 -4.95
C ILE A 65 0.46 -5.33 -3.72
N VAL A 66 0.06 -4.06 -3.75
CA VAL A 66 0.01 -3.18 -2.58
C VAL A 66 -1.44 -3.04 -2.13
N ILE A 67 -1.71 -3.44 -0.90
CA ILE A 67 -3.03 -3.41 -0.26
C ILE A 67 -3.03 -2.34 0.82
N ASP A 68 -3.91 -1.35 0.69
CA ASP A 68 -4.03 -0.21 1.63
C ASP A 68 -5.50 0.11 1.93
N ALA A 69 -5.74 0.98 2.88
CA ALA A 69 -7.01 1.61 3.17
C ALA A 69 -8.21 0.63 3.24
N ASP A 70 -9.23 0.80 2.40
CA ASP A 70 -10.46 0.00 2.45
C ASP A 70 -10.21 -1.48 2.18
N ALA A 71 -9.22 -1.84 1.37
CA ALA A 71 -8.88 -3.24 1.16
C ALA A 71 -8.28 -3.90 2.42
N LEU A 72 -7.55 -3.16 3.26
CA LEU A 72 -7.13 -3.65 4.58
C LEU A 72 -8.33 -3.83 5.52
N ASN A 73 -9.33 -2.94 5.46
CA ASN A 73 -10.57 -3.08 6.21
C ASN A 73 -11.35 -4.33 5.76
N LEU A 74 -11.44 -4.57 4.44
CA LEU A 74 -12.06 -5.78 3.90
C LEU A 74 -11.31 -7.05 4.33
N LEU A 75 -9.97 -7.05 4.36
CA LEU A 75 -9.19 -8.16 4.91
C LEU A 75 -9.50 -8.38 6.39
N ALA A 76 -9.58 -7.32 7.20
CA ALA A 76 -9.93 -7.41 8.60
C ALA A 76 -11.34 -8.00 8.83
N MET A 77 -12.31 -7.67 7.95
CA MET A 77 -13.68 -8.19 8.03
C MET A 77 -13.79 -9.68 7.67
N ARG A 78 -12.86 -10.24 6.88
CA ARG A 78 -12.86 -11.66 6.51
C ARG A 78 -12.50 -12.58 7.67
N THR A 79 -11.92 -12.02 8.70
CA THR A 79 -11.17 -12.82 9.65
C THR A 79 -11.99 -13.34 10.82
N ASN A 80 -12.17 -14.64 10.81
CA ASN A 80 -11.55 -15.42 11.91
C ASN A 80 -10.03 -15.44 11.66
N ILE A 81 -9.29 -14.73 12.51
CA ILE A 81 -7.84 -14.55 12.41
C ILE A 81 -7.07 -15.89 12.28
N ASP A 82 -7.60 -16.96 12.83
CA ASP A 82 -7.02 -18.30 12.78
C ASP A 82 -7.10 -19.00 11.39
N GLN A 83 -7.84 -18.40 10.45
CA GLN A 83 -8.02 -18.89 9.09
C GLN A 83 -7.51 -17.92 8.03
N ALA A 84 -6.59 -17.02 8.39
CA ALA A 84 -6.02 -16.06 7.44
C ALA A 84 -5.32 -16.80 6.31
N GLU A 85 -5.75 -16.51 5.10
CA GLU A 85 -5.15 -17.04 3.90
C GLU A 85 -3.74 -16.47 3.71
N TYR A 86 -2.77 -17.34 3.40
CA TYR A 86 -1.41 -16.93 3.08
C TYR A 86 -1.41 -16.11 1.79
N LEU A 87 -1.01 -14.84 1.87
CA LEU A 87 -1.03 -13.91 0.73
C LEU A 87 0.24 -13.99 -0.12
N GLY A 88 1.37 -14.36 0.49
CA GLY A 88 2.64 -14.51 -0.20
C GLY A 88 3.57 -13.29 -0.14
N GLU A 89 4.86 -13.52 -0.47
CA GLU A 89 5.95 -12.55 -0.34
C GLU A 89 5.86 -11.36 -1.31
N ASN A 90 5.01 -11.43 -2.34
CA ASN A 90 4.80 -10.35 -3.29
C ASN A 90 3.60 -9.45 -2.94
N VAL A 91 2.93 -9.73 -1.84
CA VAL A 91 1.87 -8.86 -1.31
C VAL A 91 2.43 -7.95 -0.23
N ILE A 92 2.15 -6.66 -0.35
CA ILE A 92 2.60 -5.61 0.56
C ILE A 92 1.37 -5.00 1.23
N LEU A 93 1.26 -5.12 2.53
CA LEU A 93 0.24 -4.44 3.34
C LEU A 93 0.81 -3.16 3.91
N THR A 94 0.05 -2.05 3.87
CA THR A 94 0.51 -0.74 4.33
C THR A 94 -0.35 -0.16 5.47
N PRO A 95 -0.63 -0.91 6.57
CA PRO A 95 -1.53 -0.46 7.61
C PRO A 95 -0.96 0.70 8.44
N HIS A 96 -1.80 1.71 8.72
CA HIS A 96 -1.58 2.62 9.84
C HIS A 96 -2.09 1.98 11.16
N PRO A 97 -1.81 2.54 12.37
CA PRO A 97 -2.18 1.89 13.63
C PRO A 97 -3.66 1.51 13.76
N GLY A 98 -4.56 2.31 13.16
CA GLY A 98 -6.00 2.00 13.18
C GLY A 98 -6.36 0.77 12.33
N GLU A 99 -5.78 0.62 11.15
CA GLU A 99 -5.94 -0.54 10.26
C GLU A 99 -5.25 -1.77 10.87
N LEU A 100 -4.04 -1.60 11.39
CA LEU A 100 -3.31 -2.67 12.07
C LEU A 100 -4.11 -3.20 13.27
N GLY A 101 -4.68 -2.31 14.07
CA GLY A 101 -5.56 -2.69 15.19
C GLY A 101 -6.74 -3.52 14.71
N ARG A 102 -7.43 -3.12 13.64
CA ARG A 102 -8.55 -3.91 13.07
C ARG A 102 -8.10 -5.29 12.57
N LEU A 103 -6.98 -5.35 11.85
CA LEU A 103 -6.41 -6.61 11.36
C LEU A 103 -6.01 -7.56 12.50
N MET A 104 -5.68 -7.03 13.67
CA MET A 104 -5.26 -7.78 14.86
C MET A 104 -6.36 -7.90 15.93
N ASN A 105 -7.62 -7.55 15.60
CA ASN A 105 -8.75 -7.52 16.55
C ASN A 105 -8.43 -6.73 17.84
N SER A 106 -7.74 -5.59 17.68
CA SER A 106 -7.28 -4.73 18.76
C SER A 106 -7.60 -3.26 18.50
N SER A 107 -7.32 -2.39 19.46
CA SER A 107 -7.48 -0.95 19.30
C SER A 107 -6.29 -0.30 18.56
N ALA A 108 -6.54 0.85 17.90
CA ALA A 108 -5.49 1.66 17.33
C ALA A 108 -4.41 2.07 18.35
N LYS A 109 -4.82 2.36 19.58
CA LYS A 109 -3.92 2.73 20.67
C LYS A 109 -3.00 1.58 21.07
N GLU A 110 -3.52 0.37 21.12
CA GLU A 110 -2.74 -0.82 21.45
C GLU A 110 -1.80 -1.19 20.30
N ALA A 111 -2.28 -1.06 19.05
CA ALA A 111 -1.44 -1.27 17.86
C ALA A 111 -0.27 -0.28 17.78
N ALA A 112 -0.49 1.00 18.11
CA ALA A 112 0.57 2.01 18.16
C ALA A 112 1.62 1.71 19.24
N LYS A 113 1.19 1.22 20.42
CA LYS A 113 2.11 0.85 21.51
C LYS A 113 2.95 -0.39 21.19
N ASN A 114 2.36 -1.35 20.48
CA ASN A 114 2.94 -2.66 20.20
C ASN A 114 3.21 -2.84 18.70
N LEU A 115 3.55 -1.77 17.99
CA LEU A 115 3.66 -1.73 16.53
C LEU A 115 4.49 -2.88 15.98
N LEU A 116 5.69 -3.10 16.56
CA LEU A 116 6.61 -4.12 16.08
C LEU A 116 6.05 -5.54 16.27
N SER A 117 5.53 -5.85 17.47
CA SER A 117 4.98 -7.19 17.75
C SER A 117 3.75 -7.50 16.90
N PHE A 118 2.86 -6.52 16.70
CA PHE A 118 1.70 -6.69 15.83
C PHE A 118 2.10 -6.84 14.35
N ALA A 119 3.11 -6.09 13.92
CA ALA A 119 3.65 -6.21 12.58
C ALA A 119 4.28 -7.60 12.34
N GLU A 120 4.99 -8.15 13.34
CA GLU A 120 5.55 -9.51 13.29
C GLU A 120 4.47 -10.60 13.22
N GLU A 121 3.42 -10.44 14.02
CA GLU A 121 2.30 -11.36 14.01
C GLU A 121 1.55 -11.30 12.68
N LEU A 122 1.26 -10.08 12.18
CA LEU A 122 0.63 -9.86 10.89
C LEU A 122 1.45 -10.50 9.76
N GLN A 123 2.77 -10.27 9.76
CA GLN A 123 3.68 -10.84 8.76
C GLN A 123 3.66 -12.37 8.78
N LYS A 124 3.78 -12.98 9.96
CA LYS A 124 3.73 -14.44 10.11
C LYS A 124 2.42 -15.03 9.62
N LYS A 125 1.32 -14.34 9.89
CA LYS A 125 -0.02 -14.77 9.58
C LYS A 125 -0.32 -14.78 8.09
N PHE A 126 -0.02 -13.68 7.41
CA PHE A 126 -0.30 -13.51 5.99
C PHE A 126 0.88 -13.88 5.07
N GLY A 127 2.08 -14.11 5.61
CA GLY A 127 3.28 -14.39 4.83
C GLY A 127 3.70 -13.28 3.87
N CYS A 128 3.20 -12.06 4.10
CA CYS A 128 3.36 -10.90 3.24
C CYS A 128 4.42 -9.92 3.77
N ILE A 129 4.67 -8.85 3.03
CA ILE A 129 5.46 -7.72 3.50
C ILE A 129 4.54 -6.76 4.25
N CYS A 130 4.91 -6.36 5.46
CA CYS A 130 4.15 -5.42 6.27
C CYS A 130 4.89 -4.09 6.37
N VAL A 131 4.29 -3.03 5.84
CA VAL A 131 4.74 -1.64 5.95
C VAL A 131 3.85 -0.95 6.98
N CYS A 132 4.17 -1.09 8.25
CA CYS A 132 3.36 -0.55 9.35
C CYS A 132 3.69 0.93 9.56
N LYS A 133 2.76 1.79 9.14
CA LYS A 133 2.89 3.26 9.14
C LYS A 133 2.70 3.80 10.55
N ASP A 134 3.63 4.63 11.03
CA ASP A 134 3.52 5.47 12.21
C ASP A 134 4.54 6.60 12.11
N ALA A 135 4.80 7.34 13.18
CA ALA A 135 5.87 8.36 13.26
C ALA A 135 7.23 7.81 12.78
N ARG A 136 7.45 6.52 12.95
CA ARG A 136 8.53 5.74 12.33
C ARG A 136 7.92 4.50 11.69
N THR A 137 7.98 4.42 10.36
CA THR A 137 7.47 3.27 9.62
C THR A 137 8.41 2.07 9.79
N VAL A 138 7.83 0.93 10.15
CA VAL A 138 8.52 -0.35 10.25
C VAL A 138 8.15 -1.21 9.06
N ILE A 139 9.15 -1.79 8.39
CA ILE A 139 8.92 -2.73 7.28
C ILE A 139 9.41 -4.11 7.71
N LEU A 140 8.51 -5.10 7.66
CA LEU A 140 8.81 -6.48 7.97
C LEU A 140 8.62 -7.35 6.74
N THR A 141 9.62 -8.22 6.53
CA THR A 141 9.58 -9.30 5.55
C THR A 141 9.80 -10.63 6.28
N GLN A 142 9.75 -11.75 5.61
CA GLN A 142 10.05 -13.04 6.24
C GLN A 142 11.46 -13.09 6.86
N LYS A 143 12.42 -12.37 6.27
CA LYS A 143 13.85 -12.45 6.64
C LYS A 143 14.37 -11.21 7.35
N ASN A 144 13.81 -10.04 7.04
CA ASN A 144 14.39 -8.77 7.42
C ASN A 144 13.40 -7.85 8.13
N ARG A 145 13.93 -6.96 8.93
CA ARG A 145 13.23 -5.86 9.60
C ARG A 145 13.95 -4.57 9.29
N TYR A 146 13.19 -3.56 8.88
CA TYR A 146 13.72 -2.23 8.55
C TYR A 146 12.96 -1.16 9.33
N LEU A 147 13.68 -0.15 9.79
CA LEU A 147 13.10 1.04 10.40
C LEU A 147 13.39 2.24 9.52
N ASN A 148 12.37 2.94 9.07
CA ASN A 148 12.53 4.17 8.32
C ASN A 148 12.79 5.35 9.23
N LEU A 149 13.81 6.15 8.88
CA LEU A 149 14.21 7.35 9.64
C LEU A 149 13.94 8.67 8.91
N THR A 150 13.51 8.60 7.63
CA THR A 150 13.13 9.79 6.85
C THR A 150 11.68 10.19 7.12
N GLY A 151 11.36 11.43 6.83
CA GLY A 151 10.02 11.96 7.00
C GLY A 151 9.86 12.85 8.25
N ASN A 152 8.80 13.62 8.26
CA ASN A 152 8.49 14.60 9.29
C ASN A 152 6.98 14.61 9.62
N SER A 153 6.61 15.34 10.67
CA SER A 153 5.23 15.40 11.16
C SER A 153 4.21 16.01 10.18
N GLY A 154 4.67 16.83 9.23
CA GLY A 154 3.82 17.41 8.18
C GLY A 154 3.24 16.37 7.22
N MET A 155 3.84 15.16 7.18
CA MET A 155 3.34 14.05 6.37
C MET A 155 2.07 13.40 6.95
N ALA A 156 1.66 13.76 8.17
CA ALA A 156 0.40 13.32 8.77
C ALA A 156 -0.80 14.08 8.19
N THR A 157 -0.96 14.04 6.87
CA THR A 157 -2.01 14.69 6.10
C THR A 157 -2.78 13.67 5.25
N GLY A 158 -4.06 13.96 4.96
CA GLY A 158 -4.87 13.08 4.10
C GLY A 158 -4.24 12.87 2.72
N GLY A 159 -4.27 11.64 2.21
CA GLY A 159 -3.68 11.27 0.92
C GLY A 159 -2.18 10.95 0.95
N SER A 160 -1.48 11.18 2.07
CA SER A 160 -0.05 10.81 2.19
C SER A 160 0.17 9.29 2.01
N GLY A 161 -0.72 8.47 2.56
CA GLY A 161 -0.71 7.02 2.37
C GLY A 161 -0.88 6.61 0.91
N ASP A 162 -1.78 7.28 0.18
CA ASP A 162 -2.03 6.99 -1.24
C ASP A 162 -0.79 7.28 -2.09
N VAL A 163 -0.06 8.37 -1.77
CA VAL A 163 1.23 8.67 -2.42
C VAL A 163 2.25 7.57 -2.12
N LEU A 164 2.37 7.12 -0.87
CA LEU A 164 3.28 6.03 -0.50
C LEU A 164 2.96 4.75 -1.29
N THR A 165 1.69 4.38 -1.34
CA THR A 165 1.19 3.20 -2.04
C THR A 165 1.54 3.25 -3.53
N GLY A 166 1.33 4.42 -4.17
CA GLY A 166 1.71 4.67 -5.56
C GLY A 166 3.22 4.57 -5.80
N VAL A 167 4.04 5.11 -4.90
CA VAL A 167 5.51 5.02 -4.98
C VAL A 167 5.99 3.58 -4.91
N ILE A 168 5.50 2.81 -3.94
CA ILE A 168 5.87 1.39 -3.79
C ILE A 168 5.48 0.61 -5.06
N ALA A 169 4.25 0.76 -5.52
CA ALA A 169 3.76 0.07 -6.71
C ALA A 169 4.53 0.45 -7.98
N SER A 170 4.87 1.74 -8.13
CA SER A 170 5.68 2.21 -9.26
C SER A 170 7.06 1.57 -9.30
N LEU A 171 7.73 1.44 -8.14
CA LEU A 171 9.03 0.78 -8.04
C LEU A 171 8.92 -0.73 -8.35
N ALA A 172 7.89 -1.39 -7.85
CA ALA A 172 7.63 -2.80 -8.17
C ALA A 172 7.34 -3.00 -9.66
N ALA A 173 6.53 -2.12 -10.27
CA ALA A 173 6.23 -2.16 -11.71
C ALA A 173 7.48 -1.97 -12.60
N GLN A 174 8.50 -1.28 -12.08
CA GLN A 174 9.81 -1.12 -12.74
C GLN A 174 10.74 -2.31 -12.54
N GLY A 175 10.28 -3.39 -11.88
CA GLY A 175 11.02 -4.65 -11.75
C GLY A 175 11.80 -4.81 -10.44
N LEU A 176 11.62 -3.93 -9.45
CA LEU A 176 12.14 -4.20 -8.11
C LEU A 176 11.34 -5.35 -7.47
N SER A 177 12.02 -6.19 -6.68
CA SER A 177 11.29 -7.14 -5.83
C SER A 177 10.39 -6.39 -4.85
N ALA A 178 9.30 -7.01 -4.40
CA ALA A 178 8.34 -6.41 -3.48
C ALA A 178 9.02 -5.86 -2.21
N GLU A 179 10.00 -6.60 -1.65
CA GLU A 179 10.79 -6.14 -0.51
C GLU A 179 11.56 -4.85 -0.83
N ARG A 180 12.31 -4.84 -1.95
CA ARG A 180 13.08 -3.65 -2.34
C ARG A 180 12.19 -2.47 -2.66
N ALA A 181 11.05 -2.71 -3.31
CA ALA A 181 10.06 -1.68 -3.62
C ALA A 181 9.46 -1.09 -2.34
N ALA A 182 9.13 -1.93 -1.34
CA ALA A 182 8.62 -1.47 -0.05
C ALA A 182 9.65 -0.63 0.70
N VAL A 183 10.89 -1.13 0.85
CA VAL A 183 11.94 -0.44 1.60
C VAL A 183 12.34 0.88 0.94
N LEU A 184 12.62 0.86 -0.37
CA LEU A 184 12.99 2.06 -1.11
C LEU A 184 11.83 3.04 -1.22
N GLY A 185 10.60 2.54 -1.41
CA GLY A 185 9.40 3.38 -1.51
C GLY A 185 9.12 4.14 -0.22
N VAL A 186 9.23 3.50 0.93
CA VAL A 186 9.06 4.14 2.24
C VAL A 186 10.15 5.19 2.47
N TRP A 187 11.40 4.87 2.13
CA TRP A 187 12.50 5.83 2.25
C TRP A 187 12.32 7.04 1.32
N LEU A 188 12.02 6.82 0.05
CA LEU A 188 11.78 7.88 -0.93
C LEU A 188 10.61 8.79 -0.52
N HIS A 189 9.51 8.20 -0.06
CA HIS A 189 8.35 8.94 0.40
C HIS A 189 8.68 9.83 1.59
N GLY A 190 9.42 9.31 2.59
CA GLY A 190 9.87 10.10 3.72
C GLY A 190 10.83 11.21 3.32
N ALA A 191 11.83 10.90 2.48
CA ALA A 191 12.77 11.89 1.97
C ALA A 191 12.08 13.00 1.14
N ALA A 192 11.07 12.63 0.34
CA ALA A 192 10.24 13.59 -0.40
C ALA A 192 9.47 14.52 0.54
N GLY A 193 8.96 13.98 1.65
CA GLY A 193 8.34 14.79 2.71
C GLY A 193 9.32 15.76 3.36
N ASP A 194 10.56 15.35 3.58
CA ASP A 194 11.60 16.21 4.12
C ASP A 194 11.99 17.32 3.15
N GLU A 195 12.06 17.05 1.84
CA GLU A 195 12.26 18.08 0.81
C GLU A 195 11.07 19.06 0.74
N ALA A 196 9.85 18.55 0.78
CA ALA A 196 8.64 19.38 0.78
C ALA A 196 8.57 20.30 2.01
N ALA A 197 8.96 19.81 3.19
CA ALA A 197 8.97 20.58 4.43
C ALA A 197 9.95 21.76 4.40
N LYS A 198 11.05 21.66 3.64
CA LYS A 198 12.01 22.79 3.46
C LYS A 198 11.40 23.97 2.71
N GLU A 199 10.44 23.69 1.82
CA GLU A 199 9.82 24.72 0.99
C GLU A 199 8.53 25.26 1.58
N LYS A 200 7.72 24.39 2.18
CA LYS A 200 6.35 24.72 2.60
C LYS A 200 6.13 24.73 4.10
N SER A 201 7.13 24.39 4.90
CA SER A 201 6.97 24.09 6.34
C SER A 201 6.10 22.83 6.59
N PRO A 202 6.37 22.06 7.65
CA PRO A 202 5.55 20.90 8.03
C PRO A 202 4.06 21.22 8.29
N TYR A 203 3.75 22.48 8.61
CA TYR A 203 2.38 22.90 8.94
C TYR A 203 1.48 23.18 7.72
N SER A 204 2.05 23.34 6.54
CA SER A 204 1.31 23.70 5.33
C SER A 204 1.43 22.69 4.18
N MET A 205 2.05 21.53 4.47
CA MET A 205 2.20 20.46 3.49
C MET A 205 0.87 19.74 3.23
N ILE A 206 0.69 19.35 1.98
CA ILE A 206 -0.38 18.47 1.53
C ILE A 206 0.22 17.26 0.77
N ALA A 207 -0.57 16.23 0.52
CA ALA A 207 -0.09 15.01 -0.14
C ALA A 207 0.56 15.26 -1.51
N ARG A 208 0.08 16.24 -2.28
CA ARG A 208 0.66 16.61 -3.58
C ARG A 208 2.11 17.07 -3.47
N ASP A 209 2.46 17.74 -2.37
CA ASP A 209 3.82 18.23 -2.16
C ASP A 209 4.82 17.09 -1.99
N LEU A 210 4.36 15.93 -1.46
CA LEU A 210 5.15 14.72 -1.39
C LEU A 210 5.47 14.19 -2.80
N ALA A 211 4.47 14.19 -3.70
CA ALA A 211 4.68 13.76 -5.08
C ALA A 211 5.67 14.71 -5.80
N ASP A 212 5.56 16.02 -5.61
CA ASP A 212 6.49 17.00 -6.17
C ASP A 212 7.91 16.87 -5.56
N GLY A 213 8.00 16.52 -4.27
CA GLY A 213 9.26 16.28 -3.55
C GLY A 213 10.04 15.07 -4.08
N LEU A 214 9.36 14.05 -4.60
CA LEU A 214 10.02 12.86 -5.17
C LEU A 214 10.99 13.22 -6.28
N SER A 215 10.62 14.12 -7.19
CA SER A 215 11.48 14.54 -8.30
C SER A 215 12.79 15.14 -7.79
N LYS A 216 12.77 15.88 -6.71
CA LYS A 216 13.95 16.52 -6.10
C LYS A 216 14.88 15.50 -5.48
N VAL A 217 14.32 14.53 -4.74
CA VAL A 217 15.11 13.44 -4.14
C VAL A 217 15.80 12.63 -5.24
N LEU A 218 15.08 12.29 -6.32
CA LEU A 218 15.63 11.52 -7.43
C LEU A 218 16.75 12.29 -8.17
N ILE A 219 16.61 13.59 -8.40
CA ILE A 219 17.67 14.44 -9.00
C ILE A 219 18.89 14.48 -8.09
N GLN A 220 18.72 14.66 -6.78
CA GLN A 220 19.84 14.71 -5.83
C GLN A 220 20.61 13.40 -5.75
N THR A 221 19.88 12.27 -5.79
CA THR A 221 20.49 10.92 -5.73
C THR A 221 21.23 10.58 -7.02
N SER A 222 20.74 11.01 -8.19
CA SER A 222 21.40 10.76 -9.47
C SER A 222 22.71 11.55 -9.61
N ARG A 223 22.79 12.75 -9.04
CA ARG A 223 24.01 13.61 -9.08
C ARG A 223 25.14 13.13 -8.17
N LYS A 224 24.84 12.31 -7.16
CA LYS A 224 25.88 11.75 -6.26
C LYS A 224 26.63 10.55 -6.84
N LYS A 225 26.27 10.09 -8.03
CA LYS A 225 26.91 8.96 -8.72
C LYS A 225 27.93 9.35 -9.77
N VAL A 226 28.32 10.65 -9.84
CA VAL A 226 29.39 11.13 -10.73
C VAL A 226 30.65 11.45 -9.89
#